data_e4c70b1a42fb644075c885ee7261c532
#
_entry.id   e4c70b1a42fb644075c885ee7261c532
#
_cell.length_a   1.000
_cell.length_b   1.000
_cell.length_c   1.000
_cell.angle_alpha   90.00
_cell.angle_beta   90.00
_cell.angle_gamma   90.00
#
_symmetry.space_group_name_H-M   'P 1'
#
loop_
_entity.id
_entity.type
_entity.pdbx_description
1 polymer ?
#
loop_
_entity_poly.entity_id
_entity_poly.type
_entity_poly.pdbx_seq_one_letter_code
_entity_poly.pdbx_strand_id
1 'polypeptide(L)'
;TYYNAGLTKAKNRDLSGAADTLRRSVKLNKRNIDARNLLGLVYFEMGETVQAFSEWVMSTNIQPDNNPAEKYLVAIQQDKGKVSELNHTIKQFNIALDYAKRGTDDMAIIQLKKVLNQNPNFIKAYQLLALLYLKGGQYERAKKSIKKSMKIDKCNPLSIRYLREINEYMDEEKKTDPDKRMERRRNLRGVMVDREYLSGNDV
;
A
#
# COMPACT_ATOMS: atom_id res chain seq x y z
N THR A 1 -10.07 18.54 16.99
CA THR A 1 -10.16 18.70 15.51
C THR A 1 -9.72 17.43 14.78
N TYR A 2 -10.23 17.21 13.56
CA TYR A 2 -9.78 16.04 12.73
C TYR A 2 -8.27 16.11 12.43
N TYR A 3 -7.70 17.29 12.29
CA TYR A 3 -6.26 17.45 12.12
C TYR A 3 -5.47 16.87 13.29
N ASN A 4 -5.80 17.27 14.53
CA ASN A 4 -5.10 16.78 15.72
C ASN A 4 -5.26 15.26 15.91
N ALA A 5 -6.45 14.72 15.64
CA ALA A 5 -6.69 13.28 15.67
C ALA A 5 -5.84 12.55 14.61
N GLY A 6 -5.76 13.09 13.39
CA GLY A 6 -4.91 12.57 12.33
C GLY A 6 -3.42 12.60 12.68
N LEU A 7 -2.94 13.71 13.27
CA LEU A 7 -1.57 13.84 13.75
C LEU A 7 -1.23 12.80 14.82
N THR A 8 -2.13 12.60 15.79
CA THR A 8 -1.95 11.59 16.84
C THR A 8 -1.85 10.18 16.26
N LYS A 9 -2.73 9.85 15.33
CA LYS A 9 -2.70 8.55 14.64
C LYS A 9 -1.40 8.35 13.85
N ALA A 10 -0.94 9.35 13.09
CA ALA A 10 0.31 9.29 12.35
C ALA A 10 1.51 9.04 13.28
N LYS A 11 1.58 9.74 14.42
CA LYS A 11 2.62 9.52 15.45
C LYS A 11 2.60 8.09 16.00
N ASN A 12 1.44 7.49 16.10
CA ASN A 12 1.27 6.11 16.57
C ASN A 12 1.47 5.06 15.47
N ARG A 13 1.88 5.46 14.27
CA ARG A 13 2.03 4.57 13.10
C ARG A 13 0.71 3.92 12.66
N ASP A 14 -0.43 4.53 12.96
CA ASP A 14 -1.74 4.25 12.36
C ASP A 14 -1.90 5.15 11.13
N LEU A 15 -1.16 4.81 10.05
CA LEU A 15 -1.07 5.68 8.88
C LEU A 15 -2.37 5.68 8.07
N SER A 16 -3.01 4.54 7.90
CA SER A 16 -4.31 4.44 7.22
C SER A 16 -5.39 5.20 7.99
N GLY A 17 -5.47 5.04 9.31
CA GLY A 17 -6.38 5.80 10.14
C GLY A 17 -6.08 7.30 10.17
N ALA A 18 -4.81 7.69 10.09
CA ALA A 18 -4.39 9.07 9.95
C ALA A 18 -4.86 9.65 8.60
N ALA A 19 -4.62 8.93 7.48
CA ALA A 19 -5.05 9.35 6.15
C ALA A 19 -6.56 9.55 6.08
N ASP A 20 -7.36 8.61 6.62
CA ASP A 20 -8.82 8.72 6.66
C ASP A 20 -9.29 9.95 7.44
N THR A 21 -8.67 10.19 8.59
CA THR A 21 -9.02 11.31 9.46
C THR A 21 -8.64 12.65 8.83
N LEU A 22 -7.45 12.72 8.21
CA LEU A 22 -6.98 13.93 7.53
C LEU A 22 -7.77 14.22 6.24
N ARG A 23 -8.16 13.18 5.49
CA ARG A 23 -9.08 13.36 4.34
C ARG A 23 -10.41 13.99 4.77
N ARG A 24 -10.96 13.60 5.92
CA ARG A 24 -12.15 14.26 6.47
C ARG A 24 -11.88 15.71 6.83
N SER A 25 -10.71 16.03 7.40
CA SER A 25 -10.30 17.40 7.70
C SER A 25 -10.23 18.25 6.43
N VAL A 26 -9.59 17.74 5.37
CA VAL A 26 -9.50 18.42 4.07
C VAL A 26 -10.85 18.54 3.38
N LYS A 27 -11.73 17.54 3.49
CA LYS A 27 -13.10 17.60 2.94
C LYS A 27 -13.94 18.69 3.58
N LEU A 28 -13.82 18.89 4.89
CA LEU A 28 -14.54 19.95 5.63
C LEU A 28 -13.96 21.34 5.38
N ASN A 29 -12.64 21.44 5.22
CA ASN A 29 -11.97 22.67 4.88
C ASN A 29 -10.88 22.41 3.82
N LYS A 30 -11.24 22.64 2.56
CA LYS A 30 -10.34 22.42 1.40
C LYS A 30 -9.07 23.29 1.44
N ARG A 31 -9.09 24.40 2.19
CA ARG A 31 -7.97 25.33 2.37
C ARG A 31 -7.14 25.02 3.63
N ASN A 32 -7.36 23.91 4.29
CA ASN A 32 -6.57 23.51 5.45
C ASN A 32 -5.19 23.00 5.00
N ILE A 33 -4.22 23.90 4.94
CA ILE A 33 -2.86 23.66 4.49
C ILE A 33 -2.15 22.62 5.37
N ASP A 34 -2.29 22.75 6.68
CA ASP A 34 -1.63 21.82 7.62
C ASP A 34 -2.14 20.38 7.44
N ALA A 35 -3.44 20.22 7.25
CA ALA A 35 -4.03 18.90 7.02
C ALA A 35 -3.58 18.30 5.68
N ARG A 36 -3.46 19.11 4.61
CA ARG A 36 -2.94 18.65 3.32
C ARG A 36 -1.48 18.25 3.40
N ASN A 37 -0.66 19.10 4.02
CA ASN A 37 0.76 18.83 4.17
C ASN A 37 1.02 17.55 4.97
N LEU A 38 0.28 17.36 6.07
CA LEU A 38 0.39 16.15 6.87
C LEU A 38 -0.17 14.92 6.12
N LEU A 39 -1.26 15.06 5.37
CA LEU A 39 -1.83 13.99 4.56
C LEU A 39 -0.83 13.55 3.47
N GLY A 40 -0.17 14.48 2.83
CA GLY A 40 0.90 14.19 1.88
C GLY A 40 2.06 13.42 2.52
N LEU A 41 2.51 13.81 3.72
CA LEU A 41 3.52 13.06 4.47
C LEU A 41 3.07 11.63 4.81
N VAL A 42 1.83 11.47 5.25
CA VAL A 42 1.26 10.15 5.56
C VAL A 42 1.23 9.26 4.32
N TYR A 43 0.78 9.77 3.17
CA TYR A 43 0.82 9.02 1.92
C TYR A 43 2.25 8.66 1.50
N PHE A 44 3.19 9.58 1.66
CA PHE A 44 4.59 9.33 1.34
C PHE A 44 5.18 8.20 2.20
N GLU A 45 4.91 8.21 3.51
CA GLU A 45 5.29 7.13 4.44
C GLU A 45 4.65 5.77 4.09
N MET A 46 3.48 5.77 3.47
CA MET A 46 2.80 4.57 2.97
C MET A 46 3.32 4.09 1.60
N GLY A 47 4.25 4.84 0.99
CA GLY A 47 4.74 4.60 -0.36
C GLY A 47 3.77 5.02 -1.47
N GLU A 48 2.71 5.75 -1.13
CA GLU A 48 1.71 6.28 -2.07
C GLU A 48 2.14 7.65 -2.60
N THR A 49 3.19 7.67 -3.40
CA THR A 49 3.88 8.89 -3.81
C THR A 49 3.05 9.82 -4.68
N VAL A 50 2.18 9.30 -5.55
CA VAL A 50 1.28 10.12 -6.39
C VAL A 50 0.32 10.93 -5.53
N GLN A 51 -0.30 10.29 -4.55
CA GLN A 51 -1.22 10.94 -3.63
C GLN A 51 -0.50 11.97 -2.76
N ALA A 52 0.72 11.66 -2.32
CA ALA A 52 1.55 12.60 -1.57
C ALA A 52 1.82 13.87 -2.37
N PHE A 53 2.26 13.73 -3.62
CA PHE A 53 2.49 14.87 -4.50
C PHE A 53 1.24 15.67 -4.80
N SER A 54 0.12 15.00 -5.05
CA SER A 54 -1.16 15.64 -5.30
C SER A 54 -1.54 16.57 -4.13
N GLU A 55 -1.42 16.10 -2.89
CA GLU A 55 -1.73 16.93 -1.72
C GLU A 55 -0.76 18.09 -1.54
N TRP A 56 0.54 17.90 -1.76
CA TRP A 56 1.54 18.96 -1.65
C TRP A 56 1.40 20.01 -2.76
N VAL A 57 1.16 19.60 -4.00
CA VAL A 57 0.89 20.54 -5.11
C VAL A 57 -0.38 21.34 -4.85
N MET A 58 -1.46 20.68 -4.40
CA MET A 58 -2.67 21.41 -4.02
C MET A 58 -2.43 22.38 -2.87
N SER A 59 -1.61 21.99 -1.90
CA SER A 59 -1.25 22.84 -0.76
C SER A 59 -0.50 24.11 -1.22
N THR A 60 0.54 23.95 -2.05
CA THR A 60 1.34 25.08 -2.57
C THR A 60 0.53 25.98 -3.52
N ASN A 61 -0.41 25.44 -4.29
CA ASN A 61 -1.32 26.25 -5.10
C ASN A 61 -2.27 27.11 -4.25
N ILE A 62 -2.65 26.66 -3.06
CA ILE A 62 -3.52 27.42 -2.15
C ILE A 62 -2.72 28.46 -1.38
N GLN A 63 -1.52 28.11 -0.94
CA GLN A 63 -0.59 28.97 -0.20
C GLN A 63 0.81 28.80 -0.79
N PRO A 64 1.23 29.66 -1.73
CA PRO A 64 2.56 29.59 -2.34
C PRO A 64 3.70 29.92 -1.36
N ASP A 65 3.48 30.92 -0.50
CA ASP A 65 4.52 31.45 0.37
C ASP A 65 4.54 30.76 1.74
N ASN A 66 5.75 30.53 2.27
CA ASN A 66 5.96 29.94 3.60
C ASN A 66 5.26 28.60 3.81
N ASN A 67 5.12 27.79 2.76
CA ASN A 67 4.47 26.49 2.81
C ASN A 67 5.50 25.36 2.96
N PRO A 68 5.46 24.57 4.04
CA PRO A 68 6.36 23.43 4.23
C PRO A 68 6.35 22.41 3.08
N ALA A 69 5.25 22.28 2.34
CA ALA A 69 5.14 21.36 1.19
C ALA A 69 6.11 21.70 0.07
N GLU A 70 6.47 22.97 -0.10
CA GLU A 70 7.47 23.40 -1.09
C GLU A 70 8.81 22.69 -0.90
N LYS A 71 9.26 22.55 0.34
CA LYS A 71 10.53 21.84 0.66
C LYS A 71 10.52 20.39 0.20
N TYR A 72 9.37 19.69 0.35
CA TYR A 72 9.24 18.31 -0.09
C TYR A 72 9.23 18.20 -1.61
N LEU A 73 8.51 19.09 -2.29
CA LEU A 73 8.46 19.13 -3.76
C LEU A 73 9.82 19.45 -4.36
N VAL A 74 10.50 20.48 -3.82
CA VAL A 74 11.85 20.89 -4.27
C VAL A 74 12.86 19.76 -4.06
N ALA A 75 12.88 19.13 -2.89
CA ALA A 75 13.80 18.04 -2.58
C ALA A 75 13.68 16.85 -3.58
N ILE A 76 12.48 16.62 -4.07
CA ILE A 76 12.22 15.55 -5.04
C ILE A 76 12.53 16.00 -6.46
N GLN A 77 12.19 17.24 -6.83
CA GLN A 77 12.45 17.80 -8.16
C GLN A 77 13.94 18.04 -8.44
N GLN A 78 14.71 18.40 -7.42
CA GLN A 78 16.16 18.58 -7.55
C GLN A 78 16.90 17.29 -7.88
N ASP A 79 16.35 16.15 -7.47
CA ASP A 79 16.86 14.83 -7.83
C ASP A 79 16.09 14.27 -9.03
N LYS A 80 16.56 14.61 -10.24
CA LYS A 80 15.96 14.11 -11.49
C LYS A 80 15.93 12.58 -11.56
N GLY A 81 16.89 11.90 -10.93
CA GLY A 81 16.92 10.44 -10.80
C GLY A 81 15.73 9.94 -9.99
N LYS A 82 15.42 10.61 -8.88
CA LYS A 82 14.34 10.22 -7.96
C LYS A 82 12.94 10.34 -8.58
N VAL A 83 12.68 11.39 -9.34
CA VAL A 83 11.40 11.52 -10.08
C VAL A 83 11.26 10.39 -11.11
N SER A 84 12.33 10.09 -11.83
CA SER A 84 12.35 8.98 -12.80
C SER A 84 12.13 7.64 -12.12
N GLU A 85 12.79 7.40 -10.98
CA GLU A 85 12.66 6.19 -10.18
C GLU A 85 11.23 6.00 -9.64
N LEU A 86 10.61 7.05 -9.13
CA LEU A 86 9.22 7.01 -8.65
C LEU A 86 8.24 6.68 -9.77
N ASN A 87 8.37 7.32 -10.92
CA ASN A 87 7.56 7.03 -12.09
C ASN A 87 7.75 5.58 -12.59
N HIS A 88 8.99 5.11 -12.57
CA HIS A 88 9.31 3.74 -12.96
C HIS A 88 8.68 2.73 -11.98
N THR A 89 8.77 3.00 -10.68
CA THR A 89 8.18 2.16 -9.62
C THR A 89 6.67 2.01 -9.78
N ILE A 90 5.97 3.12 -10.08
CA ILE A 90 4.52 3.12 -10.33
C ILE A 90 4.18 2.28 -11.56
N LYS A 91 4.91 2.49 -12.68
CA LYS A 91 4.73 1.69 -13.90
C LYS A 91 4.96 0.20 -13.64
N GLN A 92 6.00 -0.15 -12.89
CA GLN A 92 6.27 -1.55 -12.53
C GLN A 92 5.20 -2.16 -11.65
N PHE A 93 4.64 -1.39 -10.71
CA PHE A 93 3.52 -1.87 -9.89
C PHE A 93 2.28 -2.15 -10.76
N ASN A 94 1.94 -1.27 -11.70
CA ASN A 94 0.81 -1.46 -12.62
C ASN A 94 1.03 -2.68 -13.53
N ILE A 95 2.27 -2.90 -14.01
CA ILE A 95 2.64 -4.11 -14.77
C ILE A 95 2.47 -5.36 -13.90
N ALA A 96 2.90 -5.32 -12.64
CA ALA A 96 2.72 -6.43 -11.71
C ALA A 96 1.25 -6.75 -11.48
N LEU A 97 0.41 -5.71 -11.33
CA LEU A 97 -1.03 -5.86 -11.19
C LEU A 97 -1.66 -6.51 -12.43
N ASP A 98 -1.23 -6.10 -13.63
CA ASP A 98 -1.69 -6.69 -14.89
C ASP A 98 -1.29 -8.17 -15.02
N TYR A 99 -0.05 -8.52 -14.68
CA TYR A 99 0.37 -9.92 -14.61
C TYR A 99 -0.47 -10.74 -13.62
N ALA A 100 -0.77 -10.18 -12.45
CA ALA A 100 -1.62 -10.84 -11.45
C ALA A 100 -3.05 -11.06 -11.99
N LYS A 101 -3.62 -10.06 -12.68
CA LYS A 101 -4.93 -10.14 -13.35
C LYS A 101 -4.97 -11.25 -14.41
N ARG A 102 -3.90 -11.42 -15.15
CA ARG A 102 -3.77 -12.47 -16.19
C ARG A 102 -3.40 -13.84 -15.63
N GLY A 103 -3.21 -13.98 -14.32
CA GLY A 103 -2.83 -15.24 -13.70
C GLY A 103 -1.36 -15.64 -13.89
N THR A 104 -0.51 -14.74 -14.39
CA THR A 104 0.95 -14.94 -14.51
C THR A 104 1.65 -14.54 -13.22
N ASP A 105 1.34 -15.27 -12.14
CA ASP A 105 1.68 -14.92 -10.76
C ASP A 105 3.20 -14.78 -10.54
N ASP A 106 4.01 -15.65 -11.14
CA ASP A 106 5.48 -15.59 -11.00
C ASP A 106 6.06 -14.28 -11.55
N MET A 107 5.56 -13.82 -12.70
CA MET A 107 5.97 -12.54 -13.29
C MET A 107 5.54 -11.36 -12.42
N ALA A 108 4.33 -11.41 -11.88
CA ALA A 108 3.84 -10.41 -10.92
C ALA A 108 4.73 -10.34 -9.66
N ILE A 109 5.10 -11.49 -9.09
CA ILE A 109 5.99 -11.58 -7.92
C ILE A 109 7.36 -10.97 -8.22
N ILE A 110 7.94 -11.24 -9.41
CA ILE A 110 9.23 -10.68 -9.81
C ILE A 110 9.15 -9.14 -9.89
N GLN A 111 8.11 -8.60 -10.51
CA GLN A 111 7.93 -7.15 -10.61
C GLN A 111 7.69 -6.51 -9.25
N LEU A 112 6.86 -7.10 -8.38
CA LEU A 112 6.62 -6.59 -7.03
C LEU A 112 7.90 -6.55 -6.18
N LYS A 113 8.78 -7.53 -6.32
CA LYS A 113 10.09 -7.50 -5.64
C LYS A 113 10.95 -6.33 -6.11
N LYS A 114 10.94 -6.01 -7.42
CA LYS A 114 11.65 -4.82 -7.96
C LYS A 114 11.04 -3.54 -7.40
N VAL A 115 9.71 -3.43 -7.39
CA VAL A 115 8.97 -2.31 -6.80
C VAL A 115 9.38 -2.10 -5.34
N LEU A 116 9.40 -3.17 -4.54
CA LEU A 116 9.72 -3.11 -3.11
C LEU A 116 11.21 -2.83 -2.82
N ASN A 117 12.10 -3.11 -3.76
CA ASN A 117 13.51 -2.70 -3.66
C ASN A 117 13.67 -1.19 -3.89
N GLN A 118 12.87 -0.60 -4.77
CA GLN A 118 12.90 0.84 -5.06
C GLN A 118 12.07 1.65 -4.06
N ASN A 119 10.90 1.13 -3.65
CA ASN A 119 10.02 1.75 -2.66
C ASN A 119 9.68 0.76 -1.53
N PRO A 120 10.55 0.67 -0.50
CA PRO A 120 10.36 -0.27 0.61
C PRO A 120 9.14 0.00 1.47
N ASN A 121 8.53 1.18 1.37
CA ASN A 121 7.36 1.56 2.14
C ASN A 121 6.03 1.30 1.42
N PHE A 122 6.06 0.75 0.19
CA PHE A 122 4.86 0.60 -0.60
C PHE A 122 3.95 -0.53 -0.07
N ILE A 123 3.02 -0.18 0.80
CA ILE A 123 2.12 -1.10 1.50
C ILE A 123 1.31 -1.97 0.53
N LYS A 124 0.72 -1.36 -0.52
CA LYS A 124 -0.09 -2.08 -1.53
C LYS A 124 0.73 -3.17 -2.25
N ALA A 125 2.02 -2.92 -2.49
CA ALA A 125 2.89 -3.92 -3.11
C ALA A 125 3.14 -5.13 -2.19
N TYR A 126 3.31 -4.92 -0.88
CA TYR A 126 3.41 -6.03 0.09
C TYR A 126 2.10 -6.82 0.19
N GLN A 127 0.96 -6.14 0.17
CA GLN A 127 -0.36 -6.77 0.23
C GLN A 127 -0.61 -7.65 -1.01
N LEU A 128 -0.36 -7.13 -2.20
CA LEU A 128 -0.49 -7.90 -3.44
C LEU A 128 0.50 -9.09 -3.47
N LEU A 129 1.75 -8.87 -3.06
CA LEU A 129 2.74 -9.93 -2.97
C LEU A 129 2.31 -11.04 -2.00
N ALA A 130 1.69 -10.68 -0.88
CA ALA A 130 1.17 -11.65 0.08
C ALA A 130 0.02 -12.48 -0.50
N LEU A 131 -0.91 -11.84 -1.23
CA LEU A 131 -2.02 -12.53 -1.90
C LEU A 131 -1.51 -13.54 -2.94
N LEU A 132 -0.51 -13.16 -3.74
CA LEU A 132 0.09 -14.06 -4.73
C LEU A 132 0.79 -15.25 -4.07
N TYR A 133 1.51 -15.02 -2.98
CA TYR A 133 2.11 -16.12 -2.21
C TYR A 133 1.05 -17.02 -1.57
N LEU A 134 -0.04 -16.44 -1.05
CA LEU A 134 -1.15 -17.20 -0.48
C LEU A 134 -1.80 -18.08 -1.54
N LYS A 135 -2.11 -17.52 -2.71
CA LYS A 135 -2.63 -18.24 -3.87
C LYS A 135 -1.72 -19.40 -4.30
N GLY A 136 -0.41 -19.21 -4.21
CA GLY A 136 0.61 -20.24 -4.50
C GLY A 136 0.85 -21.23 -3.34
N GLY A 137 0.11 -21.17 -2.23
CA GLY A 137 0.31 -22.02 -1.05
C GLY A 137 1.60 -21.73 -0.26
N GLN A 138 2.21 -20.56 -0.48
CA GLN A 138 3.46 -20.16 0.17
C GLN A 138 3.16 -19.31 1.43
N TYR A 139 2.44 -19.90 2.39
CA TYR A 139 1.85 -19.19 3.53
C TYR A 139 2.86 -18.41 4.38
N GLU A 140 4.04 -18.99 4.65
CA GLU A 140 5.07 -18.29 5.43
C GLU A 140 5.60 -17.05 4.70
N ARG A 141 5.73 -17.10 3.37
CA ARG A 141 6.14 -15.94 2.56
C ARG A 141 5.03 -14.88 2.53
N ALA A 142 3.77 -15.30 2.42
CA ALA A 142 2.61 -14.42 2.51
C ALA A 142 2.60 -13.69 3.86
N LYS A 143 2.70 -14.43 4.96
CA LYS A 143 2.77 -13.90 6.33
C LYS A 143 3.93 -12.92 6.53
N LYS A 144 5.12 -13.24 6.01
CA LYS A 144 6.29 -12.35 6.07
C LYS A 144 6.05 -11.04 5.33
N SER A 145 5.38 -11.08 4.17
CA SER A 145 5.05 -9.89 3.39
C SER A 145 4.06 -8.99 4.14
N ILE A 146 2.97 -9.55 4.68
CA ILE A 146 2.01 -8.80 5.49
C ILE A 146 2.64 -8.20 6.74
N LYS A 147 3.49 -8.96 7.46
CA LYS A 147 4.21 -8.41 8.61
C LYS A 147 5.11 -7.22 8.24
N LYS A 148 5.67 -7.17 7.03
CA LYS A 148 6.42 -6.01 6.54
C LYS A 148 5.51 -4.80 6.33
N SER A 149 4.34 -4.96 5.70
CA SER A 149 3.37 -3.86 5.54
C SER A 149 2.91 -3.32 6.91
N MET A 150 2.68 -4.19 7.90
CA MET A 150 2.27 -3.80 9.26
C MET A 150 3.39 -3.12 10.06
N LYS A 151 4.66 -3.25 9.68
CA LYS A 151 5.73 -2.43 10.28
C LYS A 151 5.66 -0.98 9.83
N ILE A 152 5.13 -0.73 8.64
CA ILE A 152 4.93 0.62 8.08
C ILE A 152 3.67 1.22 8.68
N ASP A 153 2.55 0.50 8.58
CA ASP A 153 1.23 0.90 9.10
C ASP A 153 0.68 -0.20 10.03
N LYS A 154 0.75 0.04 11.33
CA LYS A 154 0.41 -0.95 12.36
C LYS A 154 -1.06 -1.33 12.38
N CYS A 155 -1.93 -0.39 12.04
CA CYS A 155 -3.38 -0.53 12.15
C CYS A 155 -4.05 -0.67 10.77
N ASN A 156 -3.29 -0.97 9.71
CA ASN A 156 -3.86 -1.13 8.38
C ASN A 156 -4.93 -2.24 8.36
N PRO A 157 -6.21 -1.88 8.11
CA PRO A 157 -7.31 -2.85 8.24
C PRO A 157 -7.18 -4.02 7.29
N LEU A 158 -6.70 -3.75 6.06
CA LEU A 158 -6.52 -4.75 5.02
C LEU A 158 -5.39 -5.73 5.37
N SER A 159 -4.27 -5.21 5.86
CA SER A 159 -3.15 -6.04 6.30
C SER A 159 -3.50 -6.91 7.51
N ILE A 160 -4.30 -6.37 8.46
CA ILE A 160 -4.80 -7.14 9.60
C ILE A 160 -5.71 -8.27 9.13
N ARG A 161 -6.64 -7.98 8.21
CA ARG A 161 -7.53 -8.99 7.64
C ARG A 161 -6.75 -10.09 6.93
N TYR A 162 -5.81 -9.74 6.05
CA TYR A 162 -4.98 -10.72 5.35
C TYR A 162 -4.13 -11.56 6.29
N LEU A 163 -3.58 -10.97 7.36
CA LEU A 163 -2.83 -11.74 8.35
C LEU A 163 -3.70 -12.80 9.04
N ARG A 164 -4.95 -12.45 9.37
CA ARG A 164 -5.91 -13.40 9.96
C ARG A 164 -6.22 -14.53 8.99
N GLU A 165 -6.59 -14.20 7.75
CA GLU A 165 -6.89 -15.18 6.70
C GLU A 165 -5.70 -16.12 6.45
N ILE A 166 -4.48 -15.60 6.35
CA ILE A 166 -3.27 -16.41 6.18
C ILE A 166 -3.08 -17.39 7.36
N ASN A 167 -3.29 -16.95 8.60
CA ASN A 167 -3.18 -17.81 9.77
C ASN A 167 -4.26 -18.92 9.76
N GLU A 168 -5.50 -18.60 9.41
CA GLU A 168 -6.59 -19.56 9.27
C GLU A 168 -6.23 -20.64 8.24
N TYR A 169 -5.73 -20.26 7.06
CA TYR A 169 -5.25 -21.24 6.05
C TYR A 169 -4.08 -22.11 6.53
N MET A 170 -3.13 -21.53 7.25
CA MET A 170 -2.01 -22.27 7.82
C MET A 170 -2.47 -23.31 8.85
N ASP A 171 -3.43 -22.97 9.69
CA ASP A 171 -3.94 -23.85 10.74
C ASP A 171 -4.83 -24.97 10.15
N GLU A 172 -5.61 -24.65 9.12
CA GLU A 172 -6.39 -25.64 8.39
C GLU A 172 -5.50 -26.61 7.59
N GLU A 173 -4.42 -26.12 6.98
CA GLU A 173 -3.48 -26.99 6.26
C GLU A 173 -2.80 -27.99 7.19
N LYS A 174 -2.48 -27.60 8.45
CA LYS A 174 -1.93 -28.51 9.45
C LYS A 174 -2.89 -29.65 9.83
N LYS A 175 -4.21 -29.38 9.80
CA LYS A 175 -5.27 -30.33 10.14
C LYS A 175 -5.71 -31.20 8.96
N THR A 176 -5.34 -30.85 7.75
CA THR A 176 -5.81 -31.50 6.52
C THR A 176 -4.86 -32.64 6.13
N ASP A 177 -5.41 -33.78 5.72
CA ASP A 177 -4.69 -34.92 5.16
C ASP A 177 -3.79 -34.46 3.98
N PRO A 178 -2.53 -34.94 3.92
CA PRO A 178 -1.59 -34.59 2.85
C PRO A 178 -2.16 -34.70 1.43
N ASP A 179 -2.97 -35.74 1.17
CA ASP A 179 -3.54 -35.99 -0.15
C ASP A 179 -4.62 -34.97 -0.56
N LYS A 180 -5.34 -34.39 0.41
CA LYS A 180 -6.36 -33.33 0.18
C LYS A 180 -5.78 -31.93 0.08
N ARG A 181 -4.51 -31.73 0.47
CA ARG A 181 -3.84 -30.40 0.44
C ARG A 181 -3.67 -29.87 -0.98
N MET A 182 -3.40 -30.75 -1.96
CA MET A 182 -3.21 -30.34 -3.35
C MET A 182 -4.50 -29.86 -4.00
N GLU A 183 -5.60 -30.52 -3.75
CA GLU A 183 -6.93 -30.13 -4.29
C GLU A 183 -7.37 -28.79 -3.74
N ARG A 184 -7.17 -28.55 -2.46
CA ARG A 184 -7.48 -27.29 -1.79
C ARG A 184 -6.65 -26.10 -2.33
N ARG A 185 -5.35 -26.30 -2.58
CA ARG A 185 -4.49 -25.29 -3.20
C ARG A 185 -4.95 -24.90 -4.60
N ARG A 186 -5.54 -25.84 -5.37
CA ARG A 186 -6.14 -25.52 -6.68
C ARG A 186 -7.36 -24.64 -6.53
N ASN A 187 -8.21 -24.88 -5.54
CA ASN A 187 -9.44 -24.13 -5.31
C ASN A 187 -9.16 -22.69 -4.82
N LEU A 188 -8.10 -22.48 -4.02
CA LEU A 188 -7.67 -21.16 -3.60
C LEU A 188 -7.19 -20.25 -4.74
N ARG A 189 -6.69 -20.84 -5.83
CA ARG A 189 -6.21 -20.09 -6.99
C ARG A 189 -7.30 -19.25 -7.67
N GLY A 190 -8.59 -19.58 -7.50
CA GLY A 190 -9.70 -18.87 -8.14
C GLY A 190 -10.34 -17.73 -7.34
N VAL A 191 -10.16 -17.70 -6.02
CA VAL A 191 -11.07 -16.91 -5.15
C VAL A 191 -10.49 -15.57 -4.65
N MET A 192 -9.19 -15.42 -4.51
CA MET A 192 -8.64 -14.32 -3.70
C MET A 192 -8.11 -13.10 -4.47
N VAL A 193 -7.64 -13.26 -5.69
CA VAL A 193 -7.13 -12.13 -6.48
C VAL A 193 -8.28 -11.29 -7.06
N ASP A 194 -9.46 -11.90 -7.24
CA ASP A 194 -10.63 -11.23 -7.85
C ASP A 194 -11.34 -10.24 -6.91
N ARG A 195 -11.21 -10.37 -5.59
CA ARG A 195 -12.06 -9.62 -4.66
C ARG A 195 -11.69 -8.15 -4.41
N GLU A 196 -10.45 -7.76 -4.50
CA GLU A 196 -10.04 -6.41 -4.06
C GLU A 196 -9.17 -5.62 -5.04
N TYR A 197 -8.38 -6.30 -5.85
CA TYR A 197 -7.52 -5.64 -6.84
C TYR A 197 -8.08 -5.72 -8.27
N LEU A 198 -9.05 -6.63 -8.51
CA LEU A 198 -9.66 -6.84 -9.82
C LEU A 198 -11.05 -6.20 -9.94
N SER A 199 -11.75 -5.94 -8.83
CA SER A 199 -13.10 -5.37 -8.83
C SER A 199 -13.14 -3.84 -8.90
N GLY A 200 -12.10 -3.21 -9.41
CA GLY A 200 -12.14 -1.82 -9.82
C GLY A 200 -12.11 -0.83 -8.67
N ASN A 201 -10.94 -0.36 -8.33
CA ASN A 201 -10.74 1.04 -8.02
C ASN A 201 -9.42 1.40 -8.68
N ASP A 202 -9.54 2.03 -9.83
CA ASP A 202 -8.44 2.66 -10.53
C ASP A 202 -7.71 3.62 -9.58
N VAL A 203 -6.39 3.46 -9.53
CA VAL A 203 -5.47 4.38 -8.87
C VAL A 203 -5.25 5.57 -9.78
#